data_f14394984db823d1ed885614a6336f85
#
_entry.id   f14394984db823d1ed885614a6336f85
#
_cell.length_a   1.000
_cell.length_b   1.000
_cell.length_c   1.000
_cell.angle_alpha   90.00
_cell.angle_beta   90.00
_cell.angle_gamma   90.00
#
_symmetry.space_group_name_H-M   'P 1'
#
loop_
_entity.id
_entity.type
_entity.pdbx_description
1 polymer ?
#
loop_
_entity_poly.entity_id
_entity_poly.type
_entity_poly.pdbx_seq_one_letter_code
_entity_poly.pdbx_strand_id
1 'polypeptide(L)'
;VTFPLANMSLHLTKPFVTPRAGHGARQAVFAGEANVRSIKEKKMKKCRECQHDVSDHAKACPNCGAPYPTKEKWEDWGFEYKSKTTIMSIPLLHISFKYRPNGRPVPAKGIISIGQFGIGIINVSQFGIGVISIGQFTIAVYALAQLAIAYSLIAQIGLYVKTGYGQLVWNIVELIKNF
;
A
#
# COMPACT_ATOMS: atom_id res chain seq x y z
N VAL A 1 14.59 -4.74 37.56
CA VAL A 1 14.32 -3.31 37.58
C VAL A 1 12.82 -3.16 37.44
N THR A 2 12.17 -2.91 38.57
CA THR A 2 10.73 -2.77 38.77
C THR A 2 10.30 -1.31 38.52
N PHE A 3 9.32 -1.10 37.65
CA PHE A 3 8.66 0.19 37.48
C PHE A 3 7.31 0.17 38.21
N PRO A 4 6.99 1.19 39.01
CA PRO A 4 5.72 1.29 39.71
C PRO A 4 4.64 1.92 38.81
N LEU A 5 3.44 1.33 38.89
CA LEU A 5 2.19 1.85 38.36
C LEU A 5 1.76 3.10 39.16
N ALA A 6 1.63 4.23 38.50
CA ALA A 6 1.00 5.41 39.04
C ALA A 6 -0.45 5.51 38.53
N ASN A 7 -1.34 5.34 39.48
CA ASN A 7 -2.76 5.58 39.47
C ASN A 7 -3.03 7.06 39.22
N MET A 8 -3.84 7.43 38.22
CA MET A 8 -4.37 8.78 38.14
C MET A 8 -5.81 8.75 37.64
N SER A 9 -6.68 8.65 38.63
CA SER A 9 -8.12 8.87 38.54
C SER A 9 -8.37 10.37 38.50
N LEU A 10 -9.00 10.90 37.45
CA LEU A 10 -9.55 12.26 37.44
C LEU A 10 -10.98 12.22 36.93
N HIS A 11 -11.91 12.21 37.92
CA HIS A 11 -13.30 12.59 37.76
C HIS A 11 -13.40 14.08 37.40
N LEU A 12 -14.04 14.40 36.31
CA LEU A 12 -14.55 15.73 36.00
C LEU A 12 -15.99 15.63 35.51
N THR A 13 -16.91 15.70 36.48
CA THR A 13 -18.32 15.91 36.24
C THR A 13 -18.54 17.36 35.80
N LYS A 14 -19.09 17.59 34.62
CA LYS A 14 -19.62 18.89 34.19
C LYS A 14 -21.08 18.98 34.56
N PRO A 15 -21.51 20.11 35.13
CA PRO A 15 -22.92 20.30 35.50
C PRO A 15 -23.77 20.58 34.24
N PHE A 16 -24.92 19.95 34.24
CA PHE A 16 -26.01 20.13 33.29
C PHE A 16 -26.68 21.48 33.54
N VAL A 17 -26.61 22.42 32.61
CA VAL A 17 -27.32 23.71 32.67
C VAL A 17 -28.59 23.60 31.81
N THR A 18 -29.74 23.65 32.50
CA THR A 18 -31.04 23.77 31.85
C THR A 18 -31.29 25.22 31.43
N PRO A 19 -31.78 25.54 30.23
CA PRO A 19 -32.20 26.87 29.87
C PRO A 19 -33.62 27.14 30.40
N ARG A 20 -33.73 28.20 31.15
CA ARG A 20 -34.97 28.78 31.68
C ARG A 20 -35.71 29.49 30.53
N ALA A 21 -36.99 29.23 30.41
CA ALA A 21 -37.89 29.94 29.50
C ALA A 21 -38.07 31.39 29.94
N GLY A 22 -37.90 32.33 29.04
CA GLY A 22 -38.18 33.73 29.21
C GLY A 22 -38.80 34.33 27.96
N HIS A 23 -40.02 34.78 28.05
CA HIS A 23 -40.82 35.53 27.05
C HIS A 23 -40.10 36.80 26.59
N GLY A 24 -40.18 37.10 25.30
CA GLY A 24 -39.80 38.41 24.79
C GLY A 24 -39.70 38.46 23.28
N ALA A 25 -40.81 38.76 22.61
CA ALA A 25 -40.87 39.07 21.20
C ALA A 25 -39.99 40.28 20.83
N ARG A 26 -39.09 40.15 19.88
CA ARG A 26 -38.73 41.20 18.91
C ARG A 26 -38.15 40.55 17.64
N GLN A 27 -38.86 40.76 16.55
CA GLN A 27 -38.40 40.48 15.20
C GLN A 27 -37.12 41.28 14.93
N ALA A 28 -36.03 40.60 14.68
CA ALA A 28 -34.88 41.16 13.98
C ALA A 28 -34.67 40.29 12.73
N VAL A 29 -35.07 40.87 11.62
CA VAL A 29 -34.71 40.37 10.29
C VAL A 29 -33.21 40.58 10.16
N PHE A 30 -32.44 39.54 10.46
CA PHE A 30 -31.06 39.44 10.02
C PHE A 30 -31.03 38.54 8.77
N ALA A 31 -30.92 39.22 7.62
CA ALA A 31 -30.38 38.61 6.43
C ALA A 31 -28.94 38.15 6.71
N GLY A 32 -28.83 36.98 7.32
CA GLY A 32 -27.58 36.21 7.39
C GLY A 32 -27.53 35.37 6.14
N GLU A 33 -26.80 35.85 5.15
CA GLU A 33 -26.28 34.97 4.07
C GLU A 33 -25.51 33.85 4.78
N ALA A 34 -26.24 32.79 5.05
CA ALA A 34 -25.64 31.54 5.47
C ALA A 34 -24.67 31.12 4.34
N ASN A 35 -23.42 31.30 4.62
CA ASN A 35 -22.32 30.66 3.95
C ASN A 35 -22.64 29.15 3.85
N VAL A 36 -23.39 28.77 2.83
CA VAL A 36 -23.57 27.40 2.41
C VAL A 36 -22.20 26.98 1.88
N ARG A 37 -21.29 26.66 2.83
CA ARG A 37 -20.10 25.89 2.50
C ARG A 37 -20.60 24.73 1.70
N SER A 38 -20.30 24.79 0.40
CA SER A 38 -20.44 23.74 -0.58
C SER A 38 -20.42 22.37 0.10
N ILE A 39 -21.58 21.83 0.38
CA ILE A 39 -21.72 20.41 0.64
C ILE A 39 -21.27 19.81 -0.68
N LYS A 40 -20.01 19.37 -0.69
CA LYS A 40 -19.40 18.68 -1.82
C LYS A 40 -20.37 17.57 -2.16
N GLU A 41 -21.14 17.75 -3.23
CA GLU A 41 -22.19 16.82 -3.64
C GLU A 41 -21.61 15.42 -3.53
N LYS A 42 -22.14 14.63 -2.60
CA LYS A 42 -21.69 13.29 -2.35
C LYS A 42 -22.07 12.48 -3.58
N LYS A 43 -21.15 12.40 -4.53
CA LYS A 43 -21.38 11.77 -5.82
C LYS A 43 -21.69 10.31 -5.58
N MET A 44 -22.97 9.96 -5.67
CA MET A 44 -23.44 8.58 -5.61
C MET A 44 -23.06 7.91 -6.91
N LYS A 45 -22.55 6.69 -6.81
CA LYS A 45 -22.24 5.83 -7.96
C LYS A 45 -23.05 4.55 -7.87
N LYS A 46 -23.25 3.89 -8.99
CA LYS A 46 -23.93 2.62 -9.03
C LYS A 46 -22.99 1.48 -8.67
N CYS A 47 -23.50 0.55 -7.87
CA CYS A 47 -22.77 -0.67 -7.56
C CYS A 47 -22.58 -1.49 -8.84
N ARG A 48 -21.38 -1.99 -9.08
CA ARG A 48 -21.05 -2.80 -10.26
C ARG A 48 -21.83 -4.11 -10.35
N GLU A 49 -22.29 -4.65 -9.20
CA GLU A 49 -22.99 -5.95 -9.14
C GLU A 49 -24.53 -5.77 -9.22
N CYS A 50 -25.08 -4.95 -8.35
CA CYS A 50 -26.55 -4.85 -8.19
C CYS A 50 -27.14 -3.51 -8.64
N GLN A 51 -26.33 -2.58 -9.17
CA GLN A 51 -26.74 -1.26 -9.64
C GLN A 51 -27.39 -0.35 -8.57
N HIS A 52 -27.29 -0.74 -7.28
CA HIS A 52 -27.77 0.08 -6.17
C HIS A 52 -26.89 1.34 -6.02
N ASP A 53 -27.50 2.48 -5.69
CA ASP A 53 -26.77 3.72 -5.49
C ASP A 53 -25.99 3.67 -4.17
N VAL A 54 -24.66 3.84 -4.27
CA VAL A 54 -23.73 3.75 -3.15
C VAL A 54 -22.79 4.94 -3.13
N SER A 55 -22.29 5.29 -1.95
CA SER A 55 -21.27 6.33 -1.81
C SER A 55 -20.00 5.90 -2.52
N ASP A 56 -19.31 6.86 -3.16
CA ASP A 56 -18.02 6.65 -3.85
C ASP A 56 -16.94 6.03 -2.94
N HIS A 57 -17.05 6.25 -1.63
CA HIS A 57 -16.11 5.72 -0.63
C HIS A 57 -16.63 4.47 0.11
N ALA A 58 -17.75 3.88 -0.34
CA ALA A 58 -18.31 2.70 0.32
C ALA A 58 -17.36 1.52 0.24
N LYS A 59 -17.02 0.90 1.38
CA LYS A 59 -16.18 -0.30 1.44
C LYS A 59 -16.93 -1.55 1.00
N ALA A 60 -18.23 -1.58 1.23
CA ALA A 60 -19.13 -2.66 0.79
C ALA A 60 -20.48 -2.09 0.37
N CYS A 61 -21.14 -2.75 -0.57
CA CYS A 61 -22.47 -2.39 -0.98
C CYS A 61 -23.49 -2.79 0.11
N PRO A 62 -24.38 -1.89 0.58
CA PRO A 62 -25.36 -2.23 1.60
C PRO A 62 -26.42 -3.20 1.10
N ASN A 63 -26.63 -3.31 -0.22
CA ASN A 63 -27.65 -4.15 -0.82
C ASN A 63 -27.16 -5.58 -1.14
N CYS A 64 -25.95 -5.73 -1.75
CA CYS A 64 -25.47 -7.05 -2.19
C CYS A 64 -24.17 -7.48 -1.50
N GLY A 65 -23.56 -6.63 -0.63
CA GLY A 65 -22.32 -6.94 0.05
C GLY A 65 -21.06 -6.86 -0.80
N ALA A 66 -21.15 -6.49 -2.10
CA ALA A 66 -19.98 -6.40 -2.98
C ALA A 66 -18.92 -5.46 -2.40
N PRO A 67 -17.66 -5.89 -2.27
CA PRO A 67 -16.58 -5.04 -1.77
C PRO A 67 -16.23 -3.96 -2.79
N TYR A 68 -16.00 -2.73 -2.30
CA TYR A 68 -15.66 -1.56 -3.13
C TYR A 68 -16.58 -1.41 -4.36
N PRO A 69 -17.91 -1.26 -4.15
CA PRO A 69 -18.92 -1.39 -5.21
C PRO A 69 -18.80 -0.38 -6.35
N THR A 70 -18.12 0.75 -6.12
CA THR A 70 -17.94 1.83 -7.10
C THR A 70 -16.69 1.67 -7.96
N LYS A 71 -15.82 0.70 -7.64
CA LYS A 71 -14.62 0.39 -8.42
C LYS A 71 -15.00 -0.54 -9.58
N GLU A 72 -15.24 0.03 -10.73
CA GLU A 72 -15.65 -0.72 -11.93
C GLU A 72 -14.47 -1.44 -12.59
N LYS A 73 -13.28 -0.88 -12.46
CA LYS A 73 -12.10 -1.34 -13.18
C LYS A 73 -11.00 -1.83 -12.24
N TRP A 74 -10.31 -2.82 -12.73
CA TRP A 74 -9.13 -3.37 -12.11
C TRP A 74 -7.99 -2.35 -11.89
N GLU A 75 -7.91 -1.28 -12.71
CA GLU A 75 -6.94 -0.20 -12.59
C GLU A 75 -7.00 0.53 -11.23
N ASP A 76 -8.15 0.53 -10.58
CA ASP A 76 -8.37 1.22 -9.29
C ASP A 76 -7.84 0.45 -8.06
N TRP A 77 -7.23 -0.72 -8.24
CA TRP A 77 -6.80 -1.60 -7.15
C TRP A 77 -5.32 -1.42 -6.76
N GLY A 78 -4.82 -0.23 -6.78
CA GLY A 78 -3.47 0.11 -6.38
C GLY A 78 -2.78 1.08 -7.33
N PHE A 79 -1.48 1.26 -7.12
CA PHE A 79 -0.66 2.18 -7.90
C PHE A 79 0.17 1.41 -8.93
N GLU A 80 0.13 1.85 -10.17
CA GLU A 80 0.98 1.38 -11.25
C GLU A 80 1.46 2.56 -12.09
N TYR A 81 2.74 2.62 -12.34
CA TYR A 81 3.36 3.62 -13.21
C TYR A 81 4.32 2.93 -14.20
N LYS A 82 4.14 3.24 -15.46
CA LYS A 82 5.05 2.81 -16.54
C LYS A 82 5.60 4.02 -17.27
N SER A 83 6.91 4.08 -17.41
CA SER A 83 7.57 5.10 -18.23
C SER A 83 7.10 4.99 -19.68
N LYS A 84 6.92 6.15 -20.33
CA LYS A 84 6.67 6.22 -21.78
C LYS A 84 7.90 5.83 -22.58
N THR A 85 9.10 6.04 -22.01
CA THR A 85 10.38 5.64 -22.63
C THR A 85 10.53 4.14 -22.52
N THR A 86 10.72 3.49 -23.65
CA THR A 86 10.93 2.05 -23.75
C THR A 86 12.26 1.77 -24.46
N ILE A 87 12.97 0.74 -24.03
CA ILE A 87 14.17 0.21 -24.66
C ILE A 87 13.89 -1.26 -24.98
N MET A 88 13.99 -1.65 -26.24
CA MET A 88 13.66 -3.01 -26.72
C MET A 88 12.24 -3.47 -26.29
N SER A 89 11.25 -2.56 -26.36
CA SER A 89 9.86 -2.79 -25.96
C SER A 89 9.63 -2.98 -24.45
N ILE A 90 10.65 -2.79 -23.62
CA ILE A 90 10.58 -2.87 -22.17
C ILE A 90 10.57 -1.44 -21.61
N PRO A 91 9.66 -1.07 -20.71
CA PRO A 91 9.64 0.26 -20.10
C PRO A 91 10.92 0.49 -19.30
N LEU A 92 11.48 1.73 -19.43
CA LEU A 92 12.67 2.11 -18.66
C LEU A 92 12.43 2.00 -17.16
N LEU A 93 11.27 2.49 -16.70
CA LEU A 93 10.86 2.44 -15.30
C LEU A 93 9.46 1.86 -15.20
N HIS A 94 9.30 0.83 -14.40
CA HIS A 94 8.00 0.28 -14.03
C HIS A 94 7.90 0.16 -12.50
N ILE A 95 6.95 0.89 -11.95
CA ILE A 95 6.61 0.84 -10.52
C ILE A 95 5.25 0.17 -10.40
N SER A 96 5.13 -0.88 -9.58
CA SER A 96 3.87 -1.60 -9.42
C SER A 96 3.62 -2.01 -7.98
N PHE A 97 2.62 -1.39 -7.38
CA PHE A 97 2.02 -1.76 -6.09
C PHE A 97 0.54 -2.06 -6.28
N LYS A 98 0.19 -2.66 -7.42
CA LYS A 98 -1.16 -2.95 -7.85
C LYS A 98 -1.51 -4.40 -7.64
N TYR A 99 -2.78 -4.64 -7.31
CA TYR A 99 -3.32 -5.98 -7.15
C TYR A 99 -4.38 -6.26 -8.20
N ARG A 100 -4.43 -7.49 -8.65
CA ARG A 100 -5.54 -7.97 -9.48
C ARG A 100 -6.77 -8.21 -8.62
N PRO A 101 -7.99 -8.29 -9.20
CA PRO A 101 -9.22 -8.58 -8.46
C PRO A 101 -9.17 -9.88 -7.64
N ASN A 102 -8.34 -10.84 -8.05
CA ASN A 102 -8.08 -12.09 -7.35
C ASN A 102 -7.05 -11.98 -6.20
N GLY A 103 -6.69 -10.76 -5.79
CA GLY A 103 -5.72 -10.51 -4.73
C GLY A 103 -4.25 -10.74 -5.09
N ARG A 104 -3.95 -11.16 -6.32
CA ARG A 104 -2.56 -11.39 -6.75
C ARG A 104 -1.87 -10.08 -7.11
N PRO A 105 -0.65 -9.81 -6.61
CA PRO A 105 0.10 -8.62 -6.98
C PRO A 105 0.51 -8.64 -8.46
N VAL A 106 0.60 -7.46 -9.04
CA VAL A 106 1.06 -7.26 -10.42
C VAL A 106 2.57 -7.08 -10.40
N PRO A 107 3.35 -7.95 -11.05
CA PRO A 107 4.80 -7.79 -11.09
C PRO A 107 5.22 -6.57 -11.91
N ALA A 108 6.15 -5.78 -11.37
CA ALA A 108 6.83 -4.74 -12.10
C ALA A 108 7.82 -5.37 -13.09
N LYS A 109 7.71 -5.02 -14.38
CA LYS A 109 8.60 -5.52 -15.44
C LYS A 109 9.19 -4.33 -16.20
N GLY A 110 10.47 -4.08 -16.02
CA GLY A 110 11.15 -2.92 -16.61
C GLY A 110 12.65 -3.06 -16.55
N ILE A 111 13.38 -2.14 -17.17
CA ILE A 111 14.84 -2.03 -16.98
C ILE A 111 15.10 -1.70 -15.51
N ILE A 112 14.37 -0.71 -14.96
CA ILE A 112 14.29 -0.41 -13.55
C ILE A 112 12.90 -0.84 -13.08
N SER A 113 12.83 -1.78 -12.16
CA SER A 113 11.58 -2.29 -11.61
C SER A 113 11.50 -2.04 -10.11
N ILE A 114 10.36 -1.49 -9.64
CA ILE A 114 10.11 -1.20 -8.23
C ILE A 114 8.75 -1.74 -7.86
N GLY A 115 8.66 -2.53 -6.79
CA GLY A 115 7.37 -3.05 -6.35
C GLY A 115 7.44 -4.19 -5.36
N GLN A 116 6.37 -4.97 -5.26
CA GLN A 116 6.36 -6.19 -4.44
C GLN A 116 7.06 -7.34 -5.17
N PHE A 117 6.76 -7.50 -6.45
CA PHE A 117 7.42 -8.45 -7.34
C PHE A 117 8.04 -7.67 -8.49
N GLY A 118 9.35 -7.81 -8.68
CA GLY A 118 10.09 -7.10 -9.70
C GLY A 118 10.92 -8.02 -10.59
N ILE A 119 10.91 -7.74 -11.89
CA ILE A 119 11.75 -8.39 -12.88
C ILE A 119 12.38 -7.30 -13.72
N GLY A 120 13.70 -7.18 -13.68
CA GLY A 120 14.41 -6.12 -14.41
C GLY A 120 15.92 -6.22 -14.30
N ILE A 121 16.62 -5.31 -14.97
CA ILE A 121 18.08 -5.22 -14.86
C ILE A 121 18.42 -4.67 -13.47
N ILE A 122 17.82 -3.55 -13.09
CA ILE A 122 17.91 -2.97 -11.74
C ILE A 122 16.56 -3.19 -11.08
N ASN A 123 16.55 -3.88 -9.97
CA ASN A 123 15.31 -4.23 -9.28
C ASN A 123 15.36 -3.83 -7.80
N VAL A 124 14.30 -3.19 -7.34
CA VAL A 124 14.05 -2.87 -5.94
C VAL A 124 12.68 -3.41 -5.56
N SER A 125 12.63 -4.59 -4.95
CA SER A 125 11.36 -5.25 -4.66
C SER A 125 11.47 -6.22 -3.47
N GLN A 126 10.33 -6.62 -2.92
CA GLN A 126 10.32 -7.67 -1.89
C GLN A 126 10.78 -9.02 -2.49
N PHE A 127 10.25 -9.37 -3.66
CA PHE A 127 10.64 -10.55 -4.43
C PHE A 127 11.16 -10.11 -5.78
N GLY A 128 12.44 -10.32 -6.05
CA GLY A 128 13.09 -9.77 -7.21
C GLY A 128 13.93 -10.76 -8.00
N ILE A 129 13.89 -10.60 -9.33
CA ILE A 129 14.77 -11.30 -10.26
C ILE A 129 15.41 -10.25 -11.16
N GLY A 130 16.75 -10.23 -11.22
CA GLY A 130 17.44 -9.22 -12.03
C GLY A 130 18.94 -9.40 -12.11
N VAL A 131 19.60 -8.41 -12.69
CA VAL A 131 21.07 -8.34 -12.70
C VAL A 131 21.56 -7.73 -11.39
N ILE A 132 21.03 -6.59 -11.01
CA ILE A 132 21.28 -5.93 -9.73
C ILE A 132 19.94 -5.90 -9.00
N SER A 133 19.86 -6.55 -7.84
CA SER A 133 18.60 -6.65 -7.11
C SER A 133 18.78 -6.31 -5.62
N ILE A 134 17.89 -5.47 -5.13
CA ILE A 134 17.81 -5.05 -3.73
C ILE A 134 16.43 -5.44 -3.20
N GLY A 135 16.38 -6.21 -2.11
CA GLY A 135 15.09 -6.62 -1.57
C GLY A 135 15.14 -7.60 -0.41
N GLN A 136 14.04 -8.30 -0.18
CA GLN A 136 13.98 -9.33 0.86
C GLN A 136 14.39 -10.69 0.31
N PHE A 137 13.79 -11.09 -0.81
CA PHE A 137 14.10 -12.34 -1.51
C PHE A 137 14.54 -12.02 -2.93
N THR A 138 15.78 -12.35 -3.29
CA THR A 138 16.29 -12.01 -4.62
C THR A 138 17.05 -13.16 -5.27
N ILE A 139 16.89 -13.25 -6.60
CA ILE A 139 17.72 -14.08 -7.46
C ILE A 139 18.37 -13.11 -8.46
N ALA A 140 19.69 -12.97 -8.41
CA ALA A 140 20.38 -11.95 -9.18
C ALA A 140 21.83 -12.33 -9.53
N VAL A 141 22.47 -11.50 -10.36
CA VAL A 141 23.92 -11.56 -10.50
C VAL A 141 24.58 -10.87 -9.30
N TYR A 142 24.10 -9.67 -8.96
CA TYR A 142 24.52 -8.92 -7.78
C TYR A 142 23.31 -8.67 -6.89
N ALA A 143 23.35 -9.13 -5.65
CA ALA A 143 22.24 -9.04 -4.71
C ALA A 143 22.63 -8.33 -3.42
N LEU A 144 21.73 -7.45 -2.96
CA LEU A 144 21.71 -6.90 -1.61
C LEU A 144 20.35 -7.24 -0.99
N ALA A 145 20.32 -8.21 -0.06
CA ALA A 145 19.04 -8.76 0.39
C ALA A 145 19.07 -9.35 1.80
N GLN A 146 17.91 -9.71 2.32
CA GLN A 146 17.83 -10.57 3.51
C GLN A 146 18.09 -12.02 3.14
N LEU A 147 17.44 -12.51 2.08
CA LEU A 147 17.68 -13.83 1.53
C LEU A 147 17.96 -13.72 0.04
N ALA A 148 19.08 -14.30 -0.42
CA ALA A 148 19.49 -14.21 -1.81
C ALA A 148 20.14 -15.48 -2.37
N ILE A 149 19.94 -15.65 -3.67
CA ILE A 149 20.73 -16.57 -4.51
C ILE A 149 21.37 -15.72 -5.59
N ALA A 150 22.70 -15.63 -5.61
CA ALA A 150 23.37 -14.77 -6.57
C ALA A 150 24.79 -15.22 -6.89
N TYR A 151 25.32 -14.67 -8.00
CA TYR A 151 26.74 -14.85 -8.32
C TYR A 151 27.63 -14.16 -7.29
N SER A 152 27.29 -12.92 -6.92
CA SER A 152 27.88 -12.19 -5.82
C SER A 152 26.78 -11.57 -4.96
N LEU A 153 26.85 -11.70 -3.63
CA LEU A 153 25.82 -11.18 -2.74
C LEU A 153 26.38 -10.55 -1.45
N ILE A 154 25.58 -9.66 -0.92
CA ILE A 154 25.61 -9.19 0.46
C ILE A 154 24.23 -9.50 1.04
N ALA A 155 24.11 -10.49 1.91
CA ALA A 155 22.83 -10.93 2.45
C ALA A 155 22.93 -11.44 3.88
N GLN A 156 21.82 -11.47 4.60
CA GLN A 156 21.79 -12.14 5.91
C GLN A 156 21.90 -13.65 5.75
N ILE A 157 21.14 -14.20 4.79
CA ILE A 157 21.15 -15.62 4.44
C ILE A 157 21.27 -15.72 2.92
N GLY A 158 22.16 -16.58 2.41
CA GLY A 158 22.24 -16.71 0.98
C GLY A 158 23.15 -17.79 0.42
N LEU A 159 22.97 -18.03 -0.86
CA LEU A 159 23.77 -18.95 -1.65
C LEU A 159 24.51 -18.16 -2.75
N TYR A 160 25.82 -18.27 -2.78
CA TYR A 160 26.64 -17.56 -3.76
C TYR A 160 27.52 -18.49 -4.60
N VAL A 161 27.93 -17.99 -5.76
CA VAL A 161 28.84 -18.73 -6.66
C VAL A 161 30.28 -18.24 -6.47
N LYS A 162 30.50 -16.92 -6.50
CA LYS A 162 31.86 -16.32 -6.47
C LYS A 162 32.19 -15.67 -5.14
N THR A 163 31.38 -14.71 -4.69
CA THR A 163 31.61 -13.94 -3.45
C THR A 163 30.32 -13.74 -2.68
N GLY A 164 30.36 -14.00 -1.39
CA GLY A 164 29.25 -13.81 -0.46
C GLY A 164 29.70 -13.19 0.85
N TYR A 165 29.01 -12.14 1.28
CA TYR A 165 29.19 -11.50 2.57
C TYR A 165 27.87 -11.51 3.34
N GLY A 166 27.92 -11.97 4.59
CA GLY A 166 26.72 -12.01 5.42
C GLY A 166 26.82 -12.91 6.62
N GLN A 167 25.70 -13.16 7.27
CA GLN A 167 25.67 -13.95 8.51
C GLN A 167 25.71 -15.46 8.23
N LEU A 168 24.86 -15.94 7.32
CA LEU A 168 24.72 -17.33 6.94
C LEU A 168 24.75 -17.43 5.41
N VAL A 169 25.96 -17.49 4.83
CA VAL A 169 26.15 -17.55 3.40
C VAL A 169 27.03 -18.75 3.01
N TRP A 170 26.60 -19.50 2.02
CA TRP A 170 27.28 -20.70 1.57
C TRP A 170 27.62 -20.63 0.09
N ASN A 171 28.75 -21.22 -0.27
CA ASN A 171 29.14 -21.37 -1.66
C ASN A 171 28.39 -22.57 -2.27
N ILE A 172 27.61 -22.31 -3.33
CA ILE A 172 26.84 -23.35 -4.02
C ILE A 172 27.76 -24.46 -4.57
N VAL A 173 28.91 -24.08 -5.12
CA VAL A 173 29.84 -25.05 -5.74
C VAL A 173 30.43 -25.99 -4.73
N GLU A 174 30.78 -25.50 -3.55
CA GLU A 174 31.28 -26.33 -2.45
C GLU A 174 30.19 -27.23 -1.86
N LEU A 175 28.97 -26.68 -1.78
CA LEU A 175 27.83 -27.44 -1.28
C LEU A 175 27.54 -28.65 -2.18
N ILE A 176 27.54 -28.46 -3.50
CA ILE A 176 27.30 -29.55 -4.49
C ILE A 176 28.42 -30.58 -4.48
N LYS A 177 29.68 -30.18 -4.25
CA LYS A 177 30.82 -31.11 -4.21
C LYS A 177 30.81 -32.02 -2.97
N ASN A 178 30.14 -31.59 -1.90
CA ASN A 178 30.05 -32.33 -0.64
C ASN A 178 28.83 -33.26 -0.54
N PHE A 179 27.95 -33.23 -1.57
CA PHE A 179 26.86 -34.18 -1.76
C PHE A 179 27.23 -35.29 -2.74
#